data_7eee0c26879c5ffa0a563a810bf64578
#
_entry.id   7eee0c26879c5ffa0a563a810bf64578
#
_cell.length_a   1.000
_cell.length_b   1.000
_cell.length_c   1.000
_cell.angle_alpha   90.00
_cell.angle_beta   90.00
_cell.angle_gamma   90.00
#
_symmetry.space_group_name_H-M   'P 1'
#
loop_
_entity.id
_entity.type
_entity.pdbx_description
1 polymer ?
#
loop_
_entity_poly.entity_id
_entity_poly.type
_entity_poly.pdbx_seq_one_letter_code
_entity_poly.pdbx_strand_id
1 'polypeptide(L)'
;MEQLSSAVQSNADNARIANDVVSNAFQKVASGGQSVSDVEQTMRAIQDSSSKIGEIISVIDSIAFQTNILALNAAVEAARAGDGGRGFAVVAGEVRNLAQRSAVAAQEIKTLITESHSRVETGVTNVSVAGETMKAVIKEIHRVNDLVAEISMGSHEQSTGVKQIGIAVAQMDTDTQQNAARVEETATATVQLQRLSDRLLQTTSKFLTREAN
;
A
#
# COMPACT_ATOMS: atom_id res chain seq x y z
N MET A 1 24.42 30.03 -0.15
CA MET A 1 24.99 28.66 -0.19
C MET A 1 24.54 27.82 1.00
N GLU A 2 24.60 28.32 2.23
CA GLU A 2 24.18 27.60 3.42
C GLU A 2 22.72 27.14 3.38
N GLN A 3 21.80 28.01 2.93
CA GLN A 3 20.39 27.65 2.79
C GLN A 3 20.14 26.50 1.79
N LEU A 4 20.86 26.52 0.64
CA LEU A 4 20.80 25.44 -0.35
C LEU A 4 21.34 24.13 0.22
N SER A 5 22.48 24.15 0.89
CA SER A 5 23.08 22.97 1.53
C SER A 5 22.12 22.39 2.59
N SER A 6 21.51 23.24 3.42
CA SER A 6 20.53 22.83 4.42
C SER A 6 19.27 22.21 3.77
N ALA A 7 18.76 22.79 2.70
CA ALA A 7 17.58 22.26 1.99
C ALA A 7 17.87 20.89 1.37
N VAL A 8 19.03 20.69 0.74
CA VAL A 8 19.44 19.41 0.16
C VAL A 8 19.63 18.34 1.25
N GLN A 9 20.23 18.72 2.37
CA GLN A 9 20.38 17.81 3.53
C GLN A 9 19.02 17.41 4.10
N SER A 10 18.10 18.36 4.23
CA SER A 10 16.72 18.09 4.68
C SER A 10 15.99 17.14 3.72
N ASN A 11 16.20 17.28 2.41
CA ASN A 11 15.62 16.37 1.43
C ASN A 11 16.15 14.94 1.58
N ALA A 12 17.45 14.77 1.79
CA ALA A 12 18.05 13.47 2.04
C ALA A 12 17.52 12.82 3.32
N ASP A 13 17.36 13.60 4.40
CA ASP A 13 16.79 13.13 5.67
C ASP A 13 15.31 12.76 5.52
N ASN A 14 14.54 13.56 4.81
CA ASN A 14 13.14 13.27 4.50
C ASN A 14 12.99 12.00 3.65
N ALA A 15 13.86 11.78 2.67
CA ALA A 15 13.88 10.55 1.88
C ALA A 15 14.16 9.33 2.77
N ARG A 16 15.09 9.43 3.72
CA ARG A 16 15.36 8.36 4.68
C ARG A 16 14.14 8.05 5.56
N ILE A 17 13.49 9.08 6.11
CA ILE A 17 12.27 8.92 6.91
C ILE A 17 11.15 8.29 6.05
N ALA A 18 10.98 8.74 4.80
CA ALA A 18 10.01 8.18 3.88
C ALA A 18 10.27 6.69 3.61
N ASN A 19 11.54 6.29 3.44
CA ASN A 19 11.92 4.89 3.26
C ASN A 19 11.51 4.02 4.48
N ASP A 20 11.72 4.51 5.69
CA ASP A 20 11.32 3.80 6.92
C ASP A 20 9.79 3.66 7.00
N VAL A 21 9.03 4.71 6.63
CA VAL A 21 7.56 4.68 6.59
C VAL A 21 7.07 3.68 5.53
N VAL A 22 7.67 3.68 4.35
CA VAL A 22 7.35 2.75 3.25
C VAL A 22 7.62 1.30 3.66
N SER A 23 8.77 1.04 4.30
CA SER A 23 9.12 -0.29 4.81
C SER A 23 8.11 -0.79 5.86
N ASN A 24 7.73 0.07 6.80
CA ASN A 24 6.70 -0.25 7.79
C ASN A 24 5.32 -0.48 7.15
N ALA A 25 4.95 0.30 6.14
CA ALA A 25 3.72 0.12 5.39
C ALA A 25 3.71 -1.23 4.66
N PHE A 26 4.82 -1.59 4.01
CA PHE A 26 4.99 -2.89 3.35
C PHE A 26 4.75 -4.05 4.31
N GLN A 27 5.38 -4.03 5.49
CA GLN A 27 5.21 -5.08 6.50
C GLN A 27 3.75 -5.23 6.95
N LYS A 28 3.06 -4.10 7.18
CA LYS A 28 1.64 -4.09 7.58
C LYS A 28 0.74 -4.65 6.49
N VAL A 29 0.96 -4.24 5.23
CA VAL A 29 0.16 -4.72 4.09
C VAL A 29 0.45 -6.20 3.81
N ALA A 30 1.69 -6.65 3.91
CA ALA A 30 2.05 -8.05 3.78
C ALA A 30 1.37 -8.92 4.85
N SER A 31 1.39 -8.49 6.11
CA SER A 31 0.66 -9.14 7.21
C SER A 31 -0.86 -9.12 6.99
N GLY A 32 -1.42 -8.02 6.51
CA GLY A 32 -2.82 -7.93 6.12
C GLY A 32 -3.18 -8.89 5.00
N GLY A 33 -2.32 -9.03 3.99
CA GLY A 33 -2.48 -9.99 2.90
C GLY A 33 -2.49 -11.44 3.39
N GLN A 34 -1.63 -11.79 4.35
CA GLN A 34 -1.65 -13.11 4.99
C GLN A 34 -2.98 -13.34 5.73
N SER A 35 -3.45 -12.37 6.51
CA SER A 35 -4.73 -12.49 7.22
C SER A 35 -5.91 -12.68 6.25
N VAL A 36 -5.91 -12.00 5.11
CA VAL A 36 -6.92 -12.18 4.06
C VAL A 36 -6.86 -13.60 3.49
N SER A 37 -5.66 -14.14 3.26
CA SER A 37 -5.49 -15.54 2.80
C SER A 37 -6.02 -16.55 3.82
N ASP A 38 -5.78 -16.33 5.11
CA ASP A 38 -6.26 -17.20 6.18
C ASP A 38 -7.80 -17.17 6.28
N VAL A 39 -8.41 -16.00 6.07
CA VAL A 39 -9.88 -15.85 5.99
C VAL A 39 -10.42 -16.58 4.76
N GLU A 40 -9.76 -16.49 3.59
CA GLU A 40 -10.16 -17.23 2.40
C GLU A 40 -10.18 -18.74 2.64
N GLN A 41 -9.12 -19.27 3.25
CA GLN A 41 -9.06 -20.68 3.61
C GLN A 41 -10.17 -21.08 4.58
N THR A 42 -10.45 -20.24 5.57
CA THR A 42 -11.54 -20.48 6.54
C THR A 42 -12.90 -20.50 5.85
N MET A 43 -13.17 -19.56 4.94
CA MET A 43 -14.42 -19.52 4.17
C MET A 43 -14.61 -20.75 3.31
N ARG A 44 -13.56 -21.24 2.65
CA ARG A 44 -13.60 -22.50 1.89
C ARG A 44 -13.92 -23.70 2.81
N ALA A 45 -13.31 -23.78 4.00
CA ALA A 45 -13.62 -24.83 4.96
C ALA A 45 -15.09 -24.79 5.46
N ILE A 46 -15.65 -23.57 5.65
CA ILE A 46 -17.06 -23.41 5.98
C ILE A 46 -17.95 -23.86 4.82
N GLN A 47 -17.57 -23.54 3.57
CA GLN A 47 -18.30 -23.98 2.37
C GLN A 47 -18.36 -25.50 2.29
N ASP A 48 -17.24 -26.21 2.47
CA ASP A 48 -17.16 -27.65 2.47
C ASP A 48 -18.00 -28.28 3.60
N SER A 49 -17.96 -27.66 4.79
CA SER A 49 -18.76 -28.11 5.93
C SER A 49 -20.26 -27.92 5.70
N SER A 50 -20.66 -26.80 5.11
CA SER A 50 -22.07 -26.52 4.76
C SER A 50 -22.59 -27.51 3.72
N SER A 51 -21.76 -27.88 2.71
CA SER A 51 -22.11 -28.89 1.73
C SER A 51 -22.37 -30.26 2.38
N LYS A 52 -21.47 -30.69 3.30
CA LYS A 52 -21.64 -31.95 4.03
C LYS A 52 -22.92 -31.94 4.91
N ILE A 53 -23.23 -30.80 5.56
CA ILE A 53 -24.46 -30.68 6.32
C ILE A 53 -25.68 -30.83 5.38
N GLY A 54 -25.64 -30.23 4.19
CA GLY A 54 -26.69 -30.39 3.19
C GLY A 54 -26.94 -31.85 2.79
N GLU A 55 -25.87 -32.63 2.63
CA GLU A 55 -25.94 -34.07 2.37
C GLU A 55 -26.60 -34.83 3.53
N ILE A 56 -26.16 -34.54 4.77
CA ILE A 56 -26.73 -35.17 5.98
C ILE A 56 -28.21 -34.84 6.11
N ILE A 57 -28.64 -33.61 5.90
CA ILE A 57 -30.05 -33.22 5.95
C ILE A 57 -30.87 -33.96 4.87
N SER A 58 -30.31 -34.18 3.70
CA SER A 58 -30.98 -34.98 2.66
C SER A 58 -31.17 -36.44 3.08
N VAL A 59 -30.22 -37.01 3.83
CA VAL A 59 -30.36 -38.35 4.42
C VAL A 59 -31.44 -38.36 5.51
N ILE A 60 -31.46 -37.34 6.38
CA ILE A 60 -32.49 -37.23 7.45
C ILE A 60 -33.89 -37.12 6.83
N ASP A 61 -34.07 -36.33 5.78
CA ASP A 61 -35.35 -36.21 5.07
C ASP A 61 -35.78 -37.58 4.48
N SER A 62 -34.85 -38.32 3.90
CA SER A 62 -35.10 -39.67 3.39
C SER A 62 -35.50 -40.65 4.51
N ILE A 63 -34.85 -40.59 5.70
CA ILE A 63 -35.20 -41.40 6.86
C ILE A 63 -36.59 -41.03 7.37
N ALA A 64 -36.93 -39.76 7.43
CA ALA A 64 -38.25 -39.30 7.84
C ALA A 64 -39.33 -39.81 6.87
N PHE A 65 -39.06 -39.76 5.58
CA PHE A 65 -39.95 -40.32 4.57
C PHE A 65 -40.16 -41.85 4.73
N GLN A 66 -39.04 -42.61 4.88
CA GLN A 66 -39.10 -44.06 5.12
C GLN A 66 -39.87 -44.39 6.44
N THR A 67 -39.64 -43.63 7.50
CA THR A 67 -40.32 -43.81 8.77
C THR A 67 -41.82 -43.51 8.64
N ASN A 68 -42.20 -42.50 7.88
CA ASN A 68 -43.64 -42.22 7.57
C ASN A 68 -44.32 -43.38 6.84
N ILE A 69 -43.62 -43.99 5.86
CA ILE A 69 -44.14 -45.15 5.13
C ILE A 69 -44.23 -46.38 6.04
N LEU A 70 -43.21 -46.65 6.85
CA LEU A 70 -43.22 -47.74 7.86
C LEU A 70 -44.39 -47.58 8.86
N ALA A 71 -44.60 -46.36 9.39
CA ALA A 71 -45.68 -46.07 10.27
C ALA A 71 -47.07 -46.25 9.60
N LEU A 72 -47.19 -45.85 8.34
CA LEU A 72 -48.42 -46.06 7.57
C LEU A 72 -48.70 -47.58 7.42
N ASN A 73 -47.71 -48.39 7.08
CA ASN A 73 -47.85 -49.82 6.93
C ASN A 73 -48.26 -50.47 8.26
N ALA A 74 -47.64 -50.04 9.42
CA ALA A 74 -47.97 -50.49 10.74
C ALA A 74 -49.43 -50.11 11.12
N ALA A 75 -49.88 -48.92 10.79
CA ALA A 75 -51.28 -48.49 11.03
C ALA A 75 -52.26 -49.33 10.26
N VAL A 76 -51.97 -49.67 9.00
CA VAL A 76 -52.80 -50.56 8.17
C VAL A 76 -52.90 -51.95 8.76
N GLU A 77 -51.78 -52.52 9.23
CA GLU A 77 -51.75 -53.90 9.80
C GLU A 77 -52.45 -53.91 11.19
N ALA A 78 -52.30 -52.84 11.97
CA ALA A 78 -53.04 -52.66 13.23
C ALA A 78 -54.56 -52.60 12.99
N ALA A 79 -55.01 -51.91 11.95
CA ALA A 79 -56.43 -51.87 11.58
C ALA A 79 -56.94 -53.29 11.13
N ARG A 80 -56.07 -54.06 10.47
CA ARG A 80 -56.38 -55.44 10.04
C ARG A 80 -56.53 -56.44 11.18
N ALA A 81 -55.82 -56.20 12.32
CA ALA A 81 -55.89 -56.97 13.50
C ALA A 81 -57.14 -56.69 14.40
N GLY A 82 -58.02 -55.77 13.98
CA GLY A 82 -59.26 -55.46 14.68
C GLY A 82 -59.04 -54.90 16.09
N ASP A 83 -59.86 -55.34 17.07
CA ASP A 83 -59.78 -54.87 18.45
C ASP A 83 -58.42 -55.10 19.10
N GLY A 84 -57.71 -56.19 18.74
CA GLY A 84 -56.35 -56.48 19.26
C GLY A 84 -55.29 -55.50 18.78
N GLY A 85 -55.53 -54.77 17.69
CA GLY A 85 -54.58 -53.85 17.08
C GLY A 85 -54.66 -52.38 17.59
N ARG A 86 -55.69 -52.01 18.39
CA ARG A 86 -55.96 -50.59 18.77
C ARG A 86 -54.79 -49.89 19.39
N GLY A 87 -54.04 -50.54 20.29
CA GLY A 87 -52.85 -49.93 20.91
C GLY A 87 -51.73 -49.65 19.89
N PHE A 88 -51.53 -50.58 18.97
CA PHE A 88 -50.52 -50.43 17.88
C PHE A 88 -50.94 -49.33 16.89
N ALA A 89 -52.23 -49.15 16.59
CA ALA A 89 -52.70 -48.11 15.72
C ALA A 89 -52.37 -46.69 16.29
N VAL A 90 -52.49 -46.49 17.61
CA VAL A 90 -52.17 -45.22 18.29
C VAL A 90 -50.66 -44.94 18.18
N VAL A 91 -49.82 -45.93 18.44
CA VAL A 91 -48.34 -45.81 18.35
C VAL A 91 -47.93 -45.50 16.89
N ALA A 92 -48.52 -46.22 15.95
CA ALA A 92 -48.24 -45.98 14.51
C ALA A 92 -48.64 -44.57 14.07
N GLY A 93 -49.78 -44.06 14.59
CA GLY A 93 -50.18 -42.67 14.36
C GLY A 93 -49.21 -41.65 14.90
N GLU A 94 -48.70 -41.87 16.12
CA GLU A 94 -47.71 -41.00 16.75
C GLU A 94 -46.36 -41.01 16.03
N VAL A 95 -45.85 -42.22 15.64
CA VAL A 95 -44.62 -42.35 14.84
C VAL A 95 -44.77 -41.64 13.49
N ARG A 96 -45.94 -41.74 12.84
CA ARG A 96 -46.20 -41.05 11.60
C ARG A 96 -46.18 -39.51 11.77
N ASN A 97 -46.78 -38.99 12.82
CA ASN A 97 -46.75 -37.57 13.14
C ASN A 97 -45.32 -37.08 13.38
N LEU A 98 -44.53 -37.83 14.15
CA LEU A 98 -43.13 -37.54 14.41
C LEU A 98 -42.30 -37.51 13.12
N ALA A 99 -42.50 -38.49 12.22
CA ALA A 99 -41.82 -38.55 10.93
C ALA A 99 -42.17 -37.33 10.06
N GLN A 100 -43.45 -36.93 10.00
CA GLN A 100 -43.85 -35.72 9.27
C GLN A 100 -43.21 -34.46 9.83
N ARG A 101 -43.21 -34.30 11.17
CA ARG A 101 -42.52 -33.17 11.84
C ARG A 101 -41.03 -33.16 11.55
N SER A 102 -40.40 -34.34 11.53
CA SER A 102 -38.98 -34.47 11.21
C SER A 102 -38.69 -34.06 9.77
N ALA A 103 -39.53 -34.41 8.81
CA ALA A 103 -39.38 -34.00 7.39
C ALA A 103 -39.53 -32.48 7.23
N VAL A 104 -40.50 -31.85 7.94
CA VAL A 104 -40.65 -30.38 7.91
C VAL A 104 -39.40 -29.72 8.48
N ALA A 105 -38.91 -30.16 9.64
CA ALA A 105 -37.70 -29.61 10.24
C ALA A 105 -36.47 -29.78 9.34
N ALA A 106 -36.33 -30.96 8.70
CA ALA A 106 -35.22 -31.19 7.72
C ALA A 106 -35.34 -30.21 6.54
N GLN A 107 -36.50 -29.94 6.00
CA GLN A 107 -36.69 -28.96 4.92
C GLN A 107 -36.39 -27.54 5.35
N GLU A 108 -36.76 -27.14 6.57
CA GLU A 108 -36.38 -25.84 7.12
C GLU A 108 -34.85 -25.69 7.24
N ILE A 109 -34.17 -26.71 7.79
CA ILE A 109 -32.70 -26.70 7.90
C ILE A 109 -32.05 -26.67 6.49
N LYS A 110 -32.57 -27.40 5.54
CA LYS A 110 -32.07 -27.37 4.15
C LYS A 110 -32.12 -25.98 3.54
N THR A 111 -33.20 -25.24 3.79
CA THR A 111 -33.32 -23.85 3.35
C THR A 111 -32.24 -22.95 3.98
N LEU A 112 -32.05 -23.06 5.31
CA LEU A 112 -31.01 -22.30 6.02
C LEU A 112 -29.60 -22.61 5.56
N ILE A 113 -29.31 -23.89 5.25
CA ILE A 113 -28.01 -24.31 4.74
C ILE A 113 -27.79 -23.76 3.31
N THR A 114 -28.83 -23.76 2.47
CA THR A 114 -28.74 -23.18 1.12
C THR A 114 -28.47 -21.68 1.18
N GLU A 115 -29.15 -20.95 2.05
CA GLU A 115 -28.88 -19.51 2.27
C GLU A 115 -27.46 -19.28 2.81
N SER A 116 -27.03 -20.10 3.78
CA SER A 116 -25.68 -20.01 4.35
C SER A 116 -24.62 -20.25 3.28
N HIS A 117 -24.81 -21.25 2.40
CA HIS A 117 -23.90 -21.54 1.30
C HIS A 117 -23.76 -20.33 0.36
N SER A 118 -24.87 -19.71 -0.05
CA SER A 118 -24.87 -18.52 -0.90
C SER A 118 -24.15 -17.32 -0.26
N ARG A 119 -24.34 -17.12 1.05
CA ARG A 119 -23.63 -16.06 1.80
C ARG A 119 -22.14 -16.32 1.89
N VAL A 120 -21.73 -17.57 2.10
CA VAL A 120 -20.31 -17.97 2.14
C VAL A 120 -19.67 -17.80 0.77
N GLU A 121 -20.33 -18.18 -0.30
CA GLU A 121 -19.85 -18.01 -1.68
C GLU A 121 -19.59 -16.51 -2.00
N THR A 122 -20.52 -15.65 -1.59
CA THR A 122 -20.33 -14.19 -1.67
C THR A 122 -19.14 -13.75 -0.83
N GLY A 123 -18.98 -14.30 0.37
CA GLY A 123 -17.85 -14.05 1.25
C GLY A 123 -16.50 -14.42 0.62
N VAL A 124 -16.41 -15.61 0.02
CA VAL A 124 -15.21 -16.07 -0.72
C VAL A 124 -14.85 -15.09 -1.83
N THR A 125 -15.84 -14.67 -2.61
CA THR A 125 -15.63 -13.70 -3.70
C THR A 125 -15.08 -12.38 -3.18
N ASN A 126 -15.67 -11.82 -2.12
CA ASN A 126 -15.23 -10.56 -1.53
C ASN A 126 -13.81 -10.65 -0.95
N VAL A 127 -13.47 -11.76 -0.30
CA VAL A 127 -12.13 -11.99 0.25
C VAL A 127 -11.10 -12.14 -0.86
N SER A 128 -11.44 -12.82 -1.95
CA SER A 128 -10.57 -12.92 -3.14
C SER A 128 -10.26 -11.55 -3.74
N VAL A 129 -11.27 -10.68 -3.90
CA VAL A 129 -11.08 -9.30 -4.37
C VAL A 129 -10.21 -8.50 -3.41
N ALA A 130 -10.40 -8.65 -2.09
CA ALA A 130 -9.54 -8.02 -1.11
C ALA A 130 -8.08 -8.48 -1.21
N GLY A 131 -7.85 -9.77 -1.46
CA GLY A 131 -6.53 -10.34 -1.68
C GLY A 131 -5.82 -9.76 -2.90
N GLU A 132 -6.53 -9.63 -4.04
CA GLU A 132 -6.00 -8.98 -5.23
C GLU A 132 -5.69 -7.49 -5.00
N THR A 133 -6.53 -6.81 -4.24
CA THR A 133 -6.29 -5.41 -3.85
C THR A 133 -5.02 -5.28 -3.01
N MET A 134 -4.78 -6.19 -2.04
CA MET A 134 -3.55 -6.20 -1.25
C MET A 134 -2.30 -6.41 -2.11
N LYS A 135 -2.35 -7.31 -3.10
CA LYS A 135 -1.25 -7.50 -4.06
C LYS A 135 -0.98 -6.24 -4.88
N ALA A 136 -2.02 -5.55 -5.33
CA ALA A 136 -1.87 -4.29 -6.04
C ALA A 136 -1.23 -3.21 -5.16
N VAL A 137 -1.65 -3.07 -3.90
CA VAL A 137 -1.05 -2.13 -2.93
C VAL A 137 0.43 -2.45 -2.70
N ILE A 138 0.80 -3.72 -2.55
CA ILE A 138 2.21 -4.14 -2.41
C ILE A 138 3.04 -3.65 -3.61
N LYS A 139 2.52 -3.79 -4.83
CA LYS A 139 3.19 -3.32 -6.04
C LYS A 139 3.41 -1.81 -6.04
N GLU A 140 2.41 -1.03 -5.62
CA GLU A 140 2.55 0.42 -5.51
C GLU A 140 3.54 0.84 -4.41
N ILE A 141 3.57 0.11 -3.29
CA ILE A 141 4.56 0.35 -2.22
C ILE A 141 5.99 0.13 -2.75
N HIS A 142 6.23 -0.92 -3.53
CA HIS A 142 7.54 -1.13 -4.17
C HIS A 142 7.92 0.05 -5.07
N ARG A 143 6.98 0.53 -5.87
CA ARG A 143 7.20 1.69 -6.73
C ARG A 143 7.55 2.96 -5.94
N VAL A 144 6.86 3.20 -4.83
CA VAL A 144 7.17 4.33 -3.93
C VAL A 144 8.57 4.16 -3.33
N ASN A 145 8.94 2.94 -2.94
CA ASN A 145 10.29 2.65 -2.44
C ASN A 145 11.38 2.99 -3.46
N ASP A 146 11.19 2.62 -4.73
CA ASP A 146 12.12 2.92 -5.80
C ASP A 146 12.27 4.44 -6.01
N LEU A 147 11.15 5.19 -6.01
CA LEU A 147 11.15 6.65 -6.10
C LEU A 147 11.87 7.32 -4.92
N VAL A 148 11.67 6.82 -3.72
CA VAL A 148 12.36 7.35 -2.51
C VAL A 148 13.86 7.10 -2.59
N ALA A 149 14.27 5.93 -3.10
CA ALA A 149 15.68 5.62 -3.32
C ALA A 149 16.30 6.57 -4.36
N GLU A 150 15.60 6.87 -5.45
CA GLU A 150 16.03 7.82 -6.48
C GLU A 150 16.17 9.25 -5.91
N ILE A 151 15.20 9.70 -5.09
CA ILE A 151 15.28 11.00 -4.39
C ILE A 151 16.50 11.06 -3.47
N SER A 152 16.78 9.99 -2.73
CA SER A 152 17.93 9.90 -1.84
C SER A 152 19.26 10.03 -2.61
N MET A 153 19.39 9.29 -3.72
CA MET A 153 20.57 9.37 -4.60
C MET A 153 20.74 10.77 -5.21
N GLY A 154 19.66 11.33 -5.76
CA GLY A 154 19.67 12.67 -6.33
C GLY A 154 20.01 13.76 -5.30
N SER A 155 19.54 13.64 -4.06
CA SER A 155 19.89 14.55 -2.98
C SER A 155 21.37 14.46 -2.60
N HIS A 156 21.94 13.26 -2.62
CA HIS A 156 23.38 13.07 -2.38
C HIS A 156 24.24 13.71 -3.50
N GLU A 157 23.84 13.53 -4.74
CA GLU A 157 24.51 14.16 -5.89
C GLU A 157 24.40 15.69 -5.84
N GLN A 158 23.22 16.22 -5.53
CA GLN A 158 23.00 17.65 -5.31
C GLN A 158 23.87 18.19 -4.18
N SER A 159 24.02 17.46 -3.07
CA SER A 159 24.88 17.85 -1.95
C SER A 159 26.35 18.01 -2.41
N THR A 160 26.82 17.10 -3.24
CA THR A 160 28.16 17.16 -3.81
C THR A 160 28.30 18.36 -4.76
N GLY A 161 27.33 18.59 -5.65
CA GLY A 161 27.30 19.74 -6.55
C GLY A 161 27.28 21.08 -5.81
N VAL A 162 26.45 21.20 -4.75
CA VAL A 162 26.39 22.41 -3.91
C VAL A 162 27.74 22.69 -3.24
N LYS A 163 28.45 21.67 -2.75
CA LYS A 163 29.82 21.83 -2.21
C LYS A 163 30.80 22.36 -3.26
N GLN A 164 30.76 21.83 -4.49
CA GLN A 164 31.62 22.30 -5.57
C GLN A 164 31.33 23.75 -5.95
N ILE A 165 30.05 24.12 -6.02
CA ILE A 165 29.64 25.52 -6.26
C ILE A 165 30.16 26.42 -5.13
N GLY A 166 30.09 25.97 -3.89
CA GLY A 166 30.64 26.70 -2.74
C GLY A 166 32.13 27.01 -2.87
N ILE A 167 32.92 26.04 -3.32
CA ILE A 167 34.37 26.21 -3.58
C ILE A 167 34.60 27.23 -4.72
N ALA A 168 33.82 27.12 -5.80
CA ALA A 168 33.95 28.04 -6.93
C ALA A 168 33.57 29.49 -6.53
N VAL A 169 32.53 29.67 -5.73
CA VAL A 169 32.14 31.00 -5.25
C VAL A 169 33.20 31.61 -4.32
N ALA A 170 33.83 30.80 -3.45
CA ALA A 170 34.93 31.27 -2.61
C ALA A 170 36.17 31.68 -3.44
N GLN A 171 36.47 30.94 -4.51
CA GLN A 171 37.53 31.32 -5.49
C GLN A 171 37.18 32.62 -6.19
N MET A 172 35.95 32.79 -6.67
CA MET A 172 35.51 34.04 -7.30
C MET A 172 35.59 35.25 -6.36
N ASP A 173 35.31 35.08 -5.06
CA ASP A 173 35.50 36.15 -4.06
C ASP A 173 37.00 36.55 -3.96
N THR A 174 37.89 35.56 -3.88
CA THR A 174 39.34 35.80 -3.89
C THR A 174 39.80 36.51 -5.14
N ASP A 175 39.35 36.07 -6.33
CA ASP A 175 39.70 36.69 -7.60
C ASP A 175 39.14 38.14 -7.70
N THR A 176 37.96 38.37 -7.13
CA THR A 176 37.36 39.71 -7.07
C THR A 176 38.18 40.66 -6.23
N GLN A 177 38.64 40.20 -5.05
CA GLN A 177 39.52 40.99 -4.17
C GLN A 177 40.88 41.31 -4.86
N GLN A 178 41.46 40.31 -5.54
CA GLN A 178 42.69 40.53 -6.32
C GLN A 178 42.49 41.52 -7.47
N ASN A 179 41.36 41.45 -8.18
CA ASN A 179 41.03 42.41 -9.24
C ASN A 179 40.84 43.82 -8.69
N ALA A 180 40.20 43.96 -7.51
CA ALA A 180 40.07 45.27 -6.85
C ALA A 180 41.48 45.88 -6.56
N ALA A 181 42.40 45.07 -5.99
CA ALA A 181 43.76 45.52 -5.74
C ALA A 181 44.51 45.92 -7.04
N ARG A 182 44.37 45.15 -8.12
CA ARG A 182 44.95 45.49 -9.45
C ARG A 182 44.34 46.79 -10.02
N VAL A 183 43.08 47.05 -9.84
CA VAL A 183 42.44 48.30 -10.27
C VAL A 183 43.05 49.50 -9.51
N GLU A 184 43.29 49.39 -8.19
CA GLU A 184 43.94 50.43 -7.41
C GLU A 184 45.41 50.67 -7.86
N GLU A 185 46.16 49.61 -8.11
CA GLU A 185 47.52 49.73 -8.68
C GLU A 185 47.51 50.40 -10.05
N THR A 186 46.57 50.01 -10.93
CA THR A 186 46.44 50.60 -12.27
C THR A 186 46.06 52.10 -12.19
N ALA A 187 45.16 52.45 -11.28
CA ALA A 187 44.81 53.86 -11.04
C ALA A 187 46.02 54.67 -10.57
N THR A 188 46.80 54.13 -9.65
CA THR A 188 48.05 54.73 -9.16
C THR A 188 49.07 54.94 -10.28
N ALA A 189 49.31 53.90 -11.11
CA ALA A 189 50.20 53.99 -12.28
C ALA A 189 49.69 55.03 -13.30
N THR A 190 48.39 55.13 -13.53
CA THR A 190 47.82 56.10 -14.43
C THR A 190 48.05 57.54 -13.93
N VAL A 191 47.91 57.80 -12.63
CA VAL A 191 48.23 59.11 -12.04
C VAL A 191 49.73 59.41 -12.18
N GLN A 192 50.60 58.45 -12.02
CA GLN A 192 52.06 58.63 -12.24
C GLN A 192 52.38 58.96 -13.70
N LEU A 193 51.77 58.25 -14.66
CA LEU A 193 51.91 58.53 -16.08
C LEU A 193 51.43 59.91 -16.42
N GLN A 194 50.32 60.35 -15.88
CA GLN A 194 49.82 61.73 -16.08
C GLN A 194 50.84 62.80 -15.60
N ARG A 195 51.42 62.61 -14.41
CA ARG A 195 52.43 63.48 -13.86
C ARG A 195 53.71 63.48 -14.72
N LEU A 196 54.12 62.34 -15.24
CA LEU A 196 55.28 62.23 -16.13
C LEU A 196 55.03 62.95 -17.45
N SER A 197 53.83 62.80 -18.06
CA SER A 197 53.41 63.49 -19.24
C SER A 197 53.43 65.03 -19.06
N ASP A 198 52.88 65.52 -17.96
CA ASP A 198 52.91 66.94 -17.60
C ASP A 198 54.36 67.49 -17.49
N ARG A 199 55.26 66.72 -16.83
CA ARG A 199 56.68 67.09 -16.77
C ARG A 199 57.33 67.14 -18.11
N LEU A 200 57.06 66.18 -19.00
CA LEU A 200 57.55 66.14 -20.36
C LEU A 200 57.11 67.37 -21.15
N LEU A 201 55.81 67.71 -21.05
CA LEU A 201 55.26 68.91 -21.68
C LEU A 201 55.96 70.21 -21.21
N GLN A 202 56.18 70.34 -19.90
CA GLN A 202 56.90 71.50 -19.34
C GLN A 202 58.36 71.58 -19.79
N THR A 203 59.00 70.41 -19.88
CA THR A 203 60.38 70.36 -20.34
C THR A 203 60.50 70.76 -21.82
N THR A 204 59.63 70.22 -22.69
CA THR A 204 59.62 70.52 -24.15
C THR A 204 59.27 71.99 -24.43
N SER A 205 58.34 72.56 -23.67
CA SER A 205 57.98 73.99 -23.78
C SER A 205 59.22 74.91 -23.51
N LYS A 206 60.07 74.57 -22.51
CA LYS A 206 61.28 75.29 -22.19
C LYS A 206 62.32 75.23 -23.34
N PHE A 207 62.41 74.17 -24.08
CA PHE A 207 63.28 74.06 -25.26
C PHE A 207 62.76 74.88 -26.44
N LEU A 208 61.41 74.84 -26.69
CA LEU A 208 60.81 75.59 -27.79
C LEU A 208 60.94 77.13 -27.64
N THR A 209 60.86 77.63 -26.38
CA THR A 209 61.02 79.07 -26.08
C THR A 209 62.49 79.52 -26.13
N ARG A 210 63.46 78.57 -26.14
CA ARG A 210 64.87 78.92 -26.18
C ARG A 210 65.43 79.01 -27.63
N GLU A 211 64.75 78.46 -28.66
CA GLU A 211 65.10 78.65 -30.08
C GLU A 211 64.44 79.83 -30.75
N ALA A 212 63.47 80.54 -30.02
CA ALA A 212 62.77 81.68 -30.54
C ALA A 212 63.37 83.08 -30.07
N ASN A 213 64.61 83.11 -29.45
CA ASN A 213 65.34 84.27 -29.07
C ASN A 213 66.77 84.05 -29.62
#